data_e3354e4fb9c795b7045f0404cf212bee
#
_entry.id   e3354e4fb9c795b7045f0404cf212bee
#
_cell.length_a   1.000
_cell.length_b   1.000
_cell.length_c   1.000
_cell.angle_alpha   90.00
_cell.angle_beta   90.00
_cell.angle_gamma   90.00
#
_symmetry.space_group_name_H-M   'P 1'
#
loop_
_entity.id
_entity.type
_entity.pdbx_description
1 polymer ?
#
loop_
_entity_poly.entity_id
_entity_poly.type
_entity_poly.pdbx_seq_one_letter_code
_entity_poly.pdbx_strand_id
1 'polypeptide(L)'
;MKKKIIILGSTGSIGNTTIKILLKNKKNFDVTLLTANTNYVKLLSQAKKLKCKNIIVFNKENFFKAKIINKDKNIKIFNNINSFLKSKKIKVDYTMCAISGMSGLQPLIEIIRITKNLAIANKESIICGWNLI
;
A
#
# COMPACT_ATOMS: atom_id res chain seq x y z
N MET A 1 11.63 -18.65 0.32
CA MET A 1 11.64 -17.25 -0.17
C MET A 1 10.31 -16.59 0.14
N LYS A 2 10.34 -15.39 0.70
CA LYS A 2 9.12 -14.65 1.04
C LYS A 2 8.42 -14.11 -0.19
N LYS A 3 7.08 -14.14 -0.18
CA LYS A 3 6.27 -13.48 -1.19
C LYS A 3 6.22 -11.98 -0.94
N LYS A 4 6.50 -11.18 -1.95
CA LYS A 4 6.43 -9.72 -1.87
C LYS A 4 4.99 -9.27 -2.07
N ILE A 5 4.51 -8.42 -1.17
CA ILE A 5 3.12 -7.97 -1.16
C ILE A 5 3.02 -6.45 -1.00
N ILE A 6 2.06 -5.87 -1.70
CA ILE A 6 1.66 -4.47 -1.58
C ILE A 6 0.22 -4.43 -1.08
N ILE A 7 -0.08 -3.54 -0.15
CA ILE A 7 -1.44 -3.29 0.30
C ILE A 7 -1.78 -1.82 0.05
N LEU A 8 -2.71 -1.57 -0.86
CA LEU A 8 -3.27 -0.26 -1.12
C LEU A 8 -4.47 -0.05 -0.19
N GLY A 9 -4.41 0.96 0.67
CA GLY A 9 -5.47 1.24 1.64
C GLY A 9 -5.38 0.38 2.89
N SER A 10 -4.20 0.25 3.49
CA SER A 10 -3.96 -0.66 4.61
C SER A 10 -4.63 -0.23 5.92
N THR A 11 -5.02 1.02 6.07
CA THR A 11 -5.61 1.54 7.32
C THR A 11 -7.14 1.44 7.37
N GLY A 12 -7.79 1.09 6.26
CA GLY A 12 -9.23 0.85 6.22
C GLY A 12 -9.62 -0.51 6.80
N SER A 13 -10.90 -0.84 6.75
CA SER A 13 -11.44 -2.07 7.35
C SER A 13 -10.80 -3.33 6.77
N ILE A 14 -10.85 -3.50 5.45
CA ILE A 14 -10.29 -4.68 4.77
C ILE A 14 -8.78 -4.68 4.86
N GLY A 15 -8.14 -3.53 4.68
CA GLY A 15 -6.69 -3.39 4.81
C GLY A 15 -6.21 -3.78 6.19
N ASN A 16 -6.89 -3.34 7.22
CA ASN A 16 -6.55 -3.66 8.60
C ASN A 16 -6.66 -5.16 8.90
N THR A 17 -7.70 -5.82 8.38
CA THR A 17 -7.85 -7.29 8.47
C THR A 17 -6.69 -7.99 7.78
N THR A 18 -6.31 -7.53 6.60
CA THR A 18 -5.15 -8.07 5.86
C THR A 18 -3.87 -7.92 6.66
N ILE A 19 -3.65 -6.78 7.30
CA ILE A 19 -2.49 -6.54 8.16
C ILE A 19 -2.43 -7.55 9.31
N LYS A 20 -3.56 -7.83 9.94
CA LYS A 20 -3.63 -8.82 11.03
C LYS A 20 -3.20 -10.21 10.57
N ILE A 21 -3.64 -10.61 9.37
CA ILE A 21 -3.26 -11.90 8.78
C ILE A 21 -1.76 -11.93 8.50
N LEU A 22 -1.21 -10.86 7.92
CA LEU A 22 0.21 -10.79 7.61
C LEU A 22 1.09 -10.80 8.86
N LEU A 23 0.64 -10.19 9.95
CA LEU A 23 1.36 -10.20 11.22
C LEU A 23 1.50 -11.61 11.79
N LYS A 24 0.51 -12.47 11.55
CA LYS A 24 0.56 -13.88 11.95
C LYS A 24 1.44 -14.73 11.05
N ASN A 25 1.76 -14.24 9.85
CA ASN A 25 2.47 -14.99 8.82
C ASN A 25 3.73 -14.26 8.33
N LYS A 26 4.39 -13.50 9.17
CA LYS A 26 5.56 -12.68 8.82
C LYS A 26 6.67 -13.46 8.12
N LYS A 27 6.81 -14.74 8.42
CA LYS A 27 7.85 -15.59 7.82
C LYS A 27 7.65 -15.82 6.33
N ASN A 28 6.40 -15.71 5.85
CA ASN A 28 6.04 -16.04 4.49
C ASN A 28 5.93 -14.81 3.57
N PHE A 29 5.81 -13.62 4.14
CA PHE A 29 5.55 -12.41 3.38
C PHE A 29 6.54 -11.29 3.66
N ASP A 30 6.93 -10.60 2.60
CA ASP A 30 7.71 -9.37 2.66
C ASP A 30 6.79 -8.22 2.19
N VAL A 31 6.36 -7.40 3.13
CA VAL A 31 5.49 -6.27 2.83
C VAL A 31 6.33 -5.13 2.25
N THR A 32 6.17 -4.89 0.96
CA THR A 32 6.99 -3.95 0.21
C THR A 32 6.48 -2.51 0.30
N LEU A 33 5.15 -2.34 0.32
CA LEU A 33 4.51 -1.03 0.32
C LEU A 33 3.17 -1.10 1.04
N LEU A 34 2.90 -0.09 1.85
CA LEU A 34 1.60 0.17 2.46
C LEU A 34 1.15 1.58 2.10
N THR A 35 -0.14 1.78 1.89
CA THR A 35 -0.68 3.11 1.58
C THR A 35 -1.88 3.47 2.43
N ALA A 36 -2.04 4.78 2.66
CA ALA A 36 -3.22 5.36 3.27
C ALA A 36 -3.48 6.74 2.67
N ASN A 37 -4.72 7.21 2.74
CA ASN A 37 -5.03 8.57 2.33
C ASN A 37 -4.65 9.58 3.41
N THR A 38 -5.21 9.44 4.61
CA THR A 38 -5.04 10.42 5.70
C THR A 38 -4.46 9.85 6.99
N ASN A 39 -4.74 8.59 7.32
CA ASN A 39 -4.37 8.01 8.61
C ASN A 39 -2.90 7.58 8.66
N TYR A 40 -2.01 8.55 8.60
CA TYR A 40 -0.57 8.32 8.60
C TYR A 40 -0.05 7.76 9.92
N VAL A 41 -0.69 8.06 11.04
CA VAL A 41 -0.28 7.55 12.36
C VAL A 41 -0.42 6.02 12.39
N LYS A 42 -1.59 5.51 12.00
CA LYS A 42 -1.83 4.07 11.91
C LYS A 42 -0.94 3.42 10.87
N LEU A 43 -0.75 4.08 9.73
CA LEU A 43 0.09 3.58 8.64
C LEU A 43 1.55 3.39 9.10
N LEU A 44 2.12 4.38 9.79
CA LEU A 44 3.47 4.28 10.35
C LEU A 44 3.58 3.14 11.37
N SER A 45 2.57 2.96 12.21
CA SER A 45 2.53 1.85 13.17
C SER A 45 2.53 0.50 12.46
N GLN A 46 1.71 0.34 11.42
CA GLN A 46 1.67 -0.88 10.62
C GLN A 46 3.01 -1.16 9.93
N ALA A 47 3.62 -0.13 9.36
CA ALA A 47 4.92 -0.26 8.70
C ALA A 47 6.01 -0.74 9.66
N LYS A 48 6.05 -0.21 10.86
CA LYS A 48 7.00 -0.64 11.90
C LYS A 48 6.80 -2.09 12.29
N LYS A 49 5.56 -2.51 12.53
CA LYS A 49 5.22 -3.88 12.93
C LYS A 49 5.57 -4.90 11.86
N LEU A 50 5.40 -4.55 10.60
CA LEU A 50 5.67 -5.42 9.44
C LEU A 50 7.08 -5.24 8.87
N LYS A 51 7.86 -4.32 9.41
CA LYS A 51 9.19 -3.94 8.88
C LYS A 51 9.09 -3.50 7.41
N CYS A 52 8.01 -2.82 7.05
CA CYS A 52 7.81 -2.26 5.72
C CYS A 52 8.61 -0.97 5.58
N LYS A 53 9.40 -0.88 4.53
CA LYS A 53 10.32 0.25 4.31
C LYS A 53 9.76 1.38 3.47
N ASN A 54 8.58 1.19 2.88
CA ASN A 54 7.99 2.19 1.99
C ASN A 54 6.53 2.37 2.31
N ILE A 55 6.10 3.62 2.44
CA ILE A 55 4.70 3.98 2.62
C ILE A 55 4.33 5.14 1.71
N ILE A 56 3.04 5.20 1.35
CA ILE A 56 2.48 6.33 0.62
C ILE A 56 1.34 6.92 1.45
N VAL A 57 1.38 8.23 1.63
CA VAL A 57 0.26 9.01 2.19
C VAL A 57 -0.22 9.94 1.08
N PHE A 58 -1.40 9.67 0.54
CA PHE A 58 -1.90 10.38 -0.65
C PHE A 58 -2.31 11.82 -0.36
N ASN A 59 -2.92 12.09 0.80
CA ASN A 59 -3.30 13.43 1.19
C ASN A 59 -2.05 14.26 1.49
N LYS A 60 -1.90 15.37 0.78
CA LYS A 60 -0.69 16.20 0.82
C LYS A 60 -0.36 16.73 2.23
N GLU A 61 -1.36 17.23 2.93
CA GLU A 61 -1.18 17.74 4.29
C GLU A 61 -0.70 16.67 5.26
N ASN A 62 -1.36 15.49 5.19
CA ASN A 62 -1.01 14.35 6.04
C ASN A 62 0.34 13.74 5.65
N PHE A 63 0.70 13.80 4.38
CA PHE A 63 2.03 13.41 3.93
C PHE A 63 3.12 14.23 4.63
N PHE A 64 2.99 15.53 4.65
CA PHE A 64 3.96 16.39 5.34
C PHE A 64 3.99 16.14 6.85
N LYS A 65 2.83 15.96 7.47
CA LYS A 65 2.73 15.58 8.89
C LYS A 65 3.44 14.27 9.19
N ALA A 66 3.26 13.28 8.31
CA ALA A 66 3.93 11.98 8.44
C ALA A 66 5.45 12.13 8.39
N LYS A 67 5.97 12.94 7.48
CA LYS A 67 7.41 13.20 7.37
C LYS A 67 7.97 13.85 8.63
N ILE A 68 7.21 14.77 9.24
CA ILE A 68 7.64 15.45 10.46
C ILE A 68 7.73 14.50 11.65
N ILE A 69 6.73 13.62 11.84
CA ILE A 69 6.71 12.74 13.01
C ILE A 69 7.52 11.46 12.83
N ASN A 70 7.84 11.07 11.59
CA ASN A 70 8.59 9.85 11.34
C ASN A 70 10.05 10.00 11.75
N LYS A 71 10.47 9.24 12.75
CA LYS A 71 11.85 9.21 13.23
C LYS A 71 12.63 7.99 12.74
N ASP A 72 11.95 7.05 12.07
CA ASP A 72 12.57 5.84 11.54
C ASP A 72 13.13 6.12 10.14
N LYS A 73 14.45 6.22 10.04
CA LYS A 73 15.13 6.49 8.78
C LYS A 73 15.01 5.35 7.77
N ASN A 74 14.61 4.16 8.20
CA ASN A 74 14.41 3.02 7.32
C ASN A 74 13.08 3.10 6.56
N ILE A 75 12.13 3.92 7.01
CA ILE A 75 10.85 4.10 6.36
C ILE A 75 10.90 5.32 5.43
N LYS A 76 10.74 5.08 4.13
CA LYS A 76 10.61 6.14 3.13
C LYS A 76 9.14 6.46 2.92
N ILE A 77 8.81 7.74 2.90
CA ILE A 77 7.44 8.23 2.75
C ILE A 77 7.28 8.93 1.40
N PHE A 78 6.31 8.47 0.63
CA PHE A 78 5.94 9.04 -0.68
C PHE A 78 4.52 9.60 -0.61
N ASN A 79 4.16 10.46 -1.55
CA ASN A 79 2.79 10.98 -1.63
C ASN A 79 2.03 10.50 -2.89
N ASN A 80 2.67 9.71 -3.74
CA ASN A 80 2.02 9.12 -4.91
C ASN A 80 2.75 7.84 -5.37
N ILE A 81 2.07 7.05 -6.18
CA ILE A 81 2.61 5.77 -6.70
C ILE A 81 3.80 6.02 -7.63
N ASN A 82 3.73 7.02 -8.48
CA ASN A 82 4.81 7.29 -9.45
C ASN A 82 6.14 7.56 -8.78
N SER A 83 6.16 8.34 -7.71
CA SER A 83 7.38 8.62 -6.95
C SER A 83 7.98 7.35 -6.37
N PHE A 84 7.14 6.45 -5.85
CA PHE A 84 7.57 5.14 -5.36
C PHE A 84 8.16 4.29 -6.50
N LEU A 85 7.46 4.19 -7.63
CA LEU A 85 7.91 3.39 -8.77
C LEU A 85 9.23 3.88 -9.37
N LYS A 86 9.45 5.19 -9.38
CA LYS A 86 10.71 5.80 -9.84
C LYS A 86 11.88 5.49 -8.90
N SER A 87 11.60 5.32 -7.62
CA SER A 87 12.64 5.07 -6.62
C SER A 87 13.18 3.64 -6.64
N LYS A 88 12.42 2.69 -7.18
CA LYS A 88 12.78 1.26 -7.18
C LYS A 88 12.24 0.53 -8.40
N LYS A 89 13.09 -0.26 -9.03
CA LYS A 89 12.65 -1.28 -9.98
C LYS A 89 12.29 -2.53 -9.18
N ILE A 90 11.00 -2.81 -9.06
CA ILE A 90 10.50 -3.90 -8.25
C ILE A 90 9.34 -4.61 -8.94
N LYS A 91 9.24 -5.91 -8.72
CA LYS A 91 8.04 -6.70 -9.04
C LYS A 91 7.57 -7.39 -7.78
N VAL A 92 6.25 -7.44 -7.59
CA VAL A 92 5.66 -8.05 -6.40
C VAL A 92 4.78 -9.23 -6.79
N ASP A 93 4.64 -10.18 -5.86
CA ASP A 93 3.84 -11.38 -6.08
C ASP A 93 2.35 -11.10 -5.94
N TYR A 94 1.97 -10.25 -5.00
CA TYR A 94 0.58 -9.90 -4.72
C TYR A 94 0.41 -8.41 -4.44
N THR A 95 -0.70 -7.87 -4.93
CA THR A 95 -1.21 -6.57 -4.48
C THR A 95 -2.66 -6.74 -4.04
N MET A 96 -2.96 -6.30 -2.82
CA MET A 96 -4.32 -6.18 -2.31
C MET A 96 -4.77 -4.74 -2.46
N CYS A 97 -5.81 -4.50 -3.26
CA CYS A 97 -6.45 -3.19 -3.35
C CYS A 97 -7.64 -3.13 -2.41
N ALA A 98 -7.47 -2.44 -1.30
CA ALA A 98 -8.48 -2.30 -0.24
C ALA A 98 -8.95 -0.83 -0.08
N ILE A 99 -8.70 0.01 -1.08
CA ILE A 99 -9.17 1.40 -1.08
C ILE A 99 -10.65 1.42 -1.46
N SER A 100 -11.47 2.10 -0.63
CA SER A 100 -12.91 2.23 -0.88
C SER A 100 -13.21 3.19 -2.02
N GLY A 101 -14.32 2.94 -2.73
CA GLY A 101 -14.84 3.83 -3.76
C GLY A 101 -13.96 3.93 -4.99
N MET A 102 -14.21 4.95 -5.80
CA MET A 102 -13.50 5.19 -7.06
C MET A 102 -12.04 5.58 -6.89
N SER A 103 -11.67 6.09 -5.73
CA SER A 103 -10.29 6.51 -5.45
C SER A 103 -9.27 5.36 -5.47
N GLY A 104 -9.73 4.11 -5.44
CA GLY A 104 -8.87 2.94 -5.57
C GLY A 104 -8.41 2.67 -7.00
N LEU A 105 -9.09 3.20 -8.01
CA LEU A 105 -8.85 2.87 -9.42
C LEU A 105 -7.49 3.37 -9.91
N GLN A 106 -7.16 4.63 -9.68
CA GLN A 106 -5.90 5.22 -10.17
C GLN A 106 -4.65 4.55 -9.59
N PRO A 107 -4.55 4.36 -8.27
CA PRO A 107 -3.42 3.62 -7.69
C PRO A 107 -3.32 2.20 -8.23
N LEU A 108 -4.46 1.52 -8.44
CA LEU A 108 -4.50 0.17 -8.97
C LEU A 108 -3.92 0.09 -10.37
N ILE A 109 -4.32 0.98 -11.27
CA ILE A 109 -3.82 1.04 -12.64
C ILE A 109 -2.31 1.25 -12.66
N GLU A 110 -1.80 2.13 -11.80
CA GLU A 110 -0.37 2.42 -11.72
C GLU A 110 0.45 1.23 -11.21
N ILE A 111 -0.09 0.45 -10.28
CA ILE A 111 0.64 -0.64 -9.62
C ILE A 111 0.55 -1.97 -10.38
N ILE A 112 -0.42 -2.12 -11.28
CA ILE A 112 -0.68 -3.40 -11.95
C ILE A 112 0.51 -3.91 -12.76
N ARG A 113 1.31 -3.01 -13.30
CA ARG A 113 2.48 -3.35 -14.12
C ARG A 113 3.55 -4.14 -13.39
N ILE A 114 3.61 -3.98 -12.07
CA ILE A 114 4.64 -4.62 -11.24
C ILE A 114 4.07 -5.78 -10.42
N THR A 115 2.81 -6.12 -10.62
CA THR A 115 2.07 -7.09 -9.80
C THR A 115 1.77 -8.36 -10.60
N LYS A 116 2.09 -9.53 -10.05
CA LYS A 116 1.73 -10.82 -10.64
C LYS A 116 0.27 -11.19 -10.38
N ASN A 117 -0.18 -11.06 -9.14
CA ASN A 117 -1.53 -11.45 -8.72
C ASN A 117 -2.19 -10.27 -8.02
N LEU A 118 -3.41 -9.98 -8.42
CA LEU A 118 -4.15 -8.83 -7.94
C LEU A 118 -5.42 -9.29 -7.23
N ALA A 119 -5.59 -8.85 -5.99
CA ALA A 119 -6.83 -9.04 -5.24
C ALA A 119 -7.51 -7.67 -5.09
N ILE A 120 -8.71 -7.56 -5.61
CA ILE A 120 -9.48 -6.31 -5.58
C ILE A 120 -10.67 -6.50 -4.66
N ALA A 121 -10.64 -5.79 -3.54
CA ALA A 121 -11.76 -5.76 -2.59
C ALA A 121 -12.78 -4.67 -2.92
N ASN A 122 -12.47 -3.81 -3.87
CA ASN A 122 -13.27 -2.66 -4.26
C ASN A 122 -14.01 -2.93 -5.58
N LYS A 123 -15.30 -3.22 -5.49
CA LYS A 123 -16.15 -3.52 -6.65
C LYS A 123 -16.28 -2.34 -7.63
N GLU A 124 -16.23 -1.10 -7.13
CA GLU A 124 -16.34 0.10 -7.96
C GLU A 124 -15.19 0.19 -8.96
N SER A 125 -13.99 -0.15 -8.56
CA SER A 125 -12.82 -0.20 -9.46
C SER A 125 -13.00 -1.26 -10.55
N ILE A 126 -13.59 -2.40 -10.23
CA ILE A 126 -13.86 -3.47 -11.19
C ILE A 126 -14.91 -3.01 -12.21
N ILE A 127 -16.02 -2.46 -11.73
CA ILE A 127 -17.15 -2.06 -12.59
C ILE A 127 -16.75 -0.94 -13.54
N CYS A 128 -16.09 0.09 -13.03
CA CYS A 128 -15.77 1.29 -13.81
C CYS A 128 -14.45 1.21 -14.57
N GLY A 129 -13.54 0.36 -14.13
CA GLY A 129 -12.18 0.29 -14.67
C GLY A 129 -11.79 -1.03 -15.34
N TRP A 130 -12.75 -1.94 -15.57
CA TRP A 130 -12.44 -3.28 -16.07
C TRP A 130 -11.59 -3.28 -17.32
N ASN A 131 -11.91 -2.43 -18.27
CA ASN A 131 -11.16 -2.33 -19.52
C ASN A 131 -9.75 -1.74 -19.36
N LEU A 132 -9.44 -1.18 -18.20
CA LEU A 132 -8.15 -0.58 -17.88
C LEU A 132 -7.27 -1.49 -17.03
N ILE A 133 -7.88 -2.49 -16.40
CA ILE A 133 -7.22 -3.49 -15.58
C ILE A 133 -6.83 -4.69 -16.43
#